data_71e828c4e88db8eac6ac020d61d34bf0
#
_entry.id   71e828c4e88db8eac6ac020d61d34bf0
#
_cell.length_a   1.000
_cell.length_b   1.000
_cell.length_c   1.000
_cell.angle_alpha   90.00
_cell.angle_beta   90.00
_cell.angle_gamma   90.00
#
_symmetry.space_group_name_H-M   'P 1'
#
loop_
_entity.id
_entity.type
_entity.pdbx_description
1 polymer ?
#
loop_
_entity_poly.entity_id
_entity_poly.type
_entity_poly.pdbx_seq_one_letter_code
_entity_poly.pdbx_strand_id
1 'polypeptide(L)'
;MKAIVVGAGPAGLFCAYELAKAGVKVVVVDSGSTIERRKCPMKKMGYCVKCSPCNLIHGVGGAGLFSDGKLNLDPRIGGDMLQFMSESEARRLIDYVDKIFSEHGARGERNLIDERAEALMRKAKMAGVRFLPIVQKHIGSDKLPEVIESLKGYMEALGVKFVLNKEVRDIAVSNGVAKGVVAGREVINGDFIVLATGRGGAQWLARKCMQLGVPTNYQPLDIGLRVEVPAEIMKEVTDIFWDPKFYIQTSQYDDSVRTFCTCPNGFVISASYHNFICTNGHSMVSIKSDNTNFALLVRIALTQPVENTTEYGESIGRISSTIGGGRPILQRFGDLKAGRRSTWERIKRSYVKPTFLYVTPGDVSMALPGRIMADIKEALEMLNKVIPGVAEDSTLLYAPEIKFHALRVNVSKHMETNVKNLFAIGDGAGVSRGIVGASLSGIVAAREIAKRCRNG
;
A
#
# COMPACT_ATOMS: atom_id res chain seq x y z
N MET A 1 30.65 6.19 12.48
CA MET A 1 29.30 6.73 12.81
C MET A 1 28.27 5.62 12.85
N LYS A 2 27.15 5.83 13.54
CA LYS A 2 26.10 4.83 13.76
C LYS A 2 24.73 5.36 13.36
N ALA A 3 24.00 4.61 12.56
CA ALA A 3 22.63 4.92 12.16
C ALA A 3 21.63 4.00 12.87
N ILE A 4 20.52 4.58 13.35
CA ILE A 4 19.37 3.83 13.88
C ILE A 4 18.24 3.93 12.87
N VAL A 5 17.76 2.78 12.39
CA VAL A 5 16.63 2.68 11.46
C VAL A 5 15.43 2.12 12.21
N VAL A 6 14.36 2.90 12.30
CA VAL A 6 13.12 2.51 12.99
C VAL A 6 12.14 1.96 11.99
N GLY A 7 11.96 0.65 11.99
CA GLY A 7 11.12 -0.10 11.08
C GLY A 7 11.91 -0.98 10.11
N ALA A 8 11.58 -2.26 10.06
CA ALA A 8 12.18 -3.29 9.22
C ALA A 8 11.35 -3.61 7.96
N GLY A 9 10.55 -2.65 7.47
CA GLY A 9 9.87 -2.72 6.17
C GLY A 9 10.79 -2.38 4.99
N PRO A 10 10.29 -2.40 3.74
CA PRO A 10 11.13 -2.16 2.56
C PRO A 10 11.99 -0.89 2.62
N ALA A 11 11.43 0.23 3.09
CA ALA A 11 12.18 1.48 3.24
C ALA A 11 13.37 1.32 4.21
N GLY A 12 13.14 0.74 5.40
CA GLY A 12 14.16 0.53 6.41
C GLY A 12 15.21 -0.50 5.98
N LEU A 13 14.79 -1.61 5.35
CA LEU A 13 15.70 -2.66 4.87
C LEU A 13 16.64 -2.11 3.79
N PHE A 14 16.13 -1.39 2.79
CA PHE A 14 16.99 -0.81 1.73
C PHE A 14 17.87 0.32 2.26
N CYS A 15 17.39 1.09 3.24
CA CYS A 15 18.23 2.06 3.95
C CYS A 15 19.38 1.36 4.69
N ALA A 16 19.08 0.32 5.47
CA ALA A 16 20.08 -0.45 6.21
C ALA A 16 21.09 -1.15 5.28
N TYR A 17 20.61 -1.70 4.16
CA TYR A 17 21.44 -2.33 3.14
C TYR A 17 22.48 -1.36 2.57
N GLU A 18 22.04 -0.19 2.10
CA GLU A 18 22.96 0.82 1.53
C GLU A 18 23.96 1.35 2.56
N LEU A 19 23.51 1.61 3.79
CA LEU A 19 24.38 2.08 4.86
C LEU A 19 25.44 1.04 5.25
N ALA A 20 25.03 -0.24 5.36
CA ALA A 20 25.95 -1.32 5.71
C ALA A 20 27.02 -1.52 4.60
N LYS A 21 26.62 -1.47 3.32
CA LYS A 21 27.57 -1.50 2.18
C LYS A 21 28.53 -0.32 2.19
N ALA A 22 28.12 0.81 2.73
CA ALA A 22 28.99 1.99 2.89
C ALA A 22 29.86 1.95 4.16
N GLY A 23 29.83 0.86 4.95
CA GLY A 23 30.63 0.70 6.16
C GLY A 23 30.08 1.43 7.38
N VAL A 24 28.82 1.93 7.34
CA VAL A 24 28.18 2.58 8.47
C VAL A 24 27.65 1.52 9.42
N LYS A 25 27.86 1.68 10.75
CA LYS A 25 27.23 0.81 11.76
C LYS A 25 25.74 1.03 11.79
N VAL A 26 24.93 -0.03 11.60
CA VAL A 26 23.48 0.08 11.52
C VAL A 26 22.79 -0.77 12.58
N VAL A 27 21.78 -0.19 13.23
CA VAL A 27 20.85 -0.90 14.10
C VAL A 27 19.44 -0.68 13.57
N VAL A 28 18.77 -1.75 13.18
CA VAL A 28 17.35 -1.73 12.79
C VAL A 28 16.50 -2.12 13.98
N VAL A 29 15.53 -1.27 14.36
CA VAL A 29 14.61 -1.51 15.48
C VAL A 29 13.20 -1.67 14.95
N ASP A 30 12.52 -2.77 15.29
CA ASP A 30 11.12 -2.99 14.92
C ASP A 30 10.32 -3.56 16.09
N SER A 31 9.06 -3.13 16.20
CA SER A 31 8.11 -3.60 17.21
C SER A 31 7.64 -5.03 16.98
N GLY A 32 7.72 -5.51 15.75
CA GLY A 32 7.33 -6.87 15.37
C GLY A 32 8.48 -7.86 15.35
N SER A 33 8.18 -9.08 14.93
CA SER A 33 9.04 -10.25 15.07
C SER A 33 9.78 -10.60 13.77
N THR A 34 10.56 -11.70 13.83
CA THR A 34 11.16 -12.37 12.66
C THR A 34 10.08 -12.93 11.72
N ILE A 35 10.44 -13.22 10.48
CA ILE A 35 9.50 -13.67 9.44
C ILE A 35 8.74 -14.94 9.88
N GLU A 36 9.44 -15.92 10.45
CA GLU A 36 8.86 -17.21 10.84
C GLU A 36 7.78 -17.06 11.93
N ARG A 37 7.93 -16.07 12.82
CA ARG A 37 7.00 -15.79 13.92
C ARG A 37 5.83 -14.91 13.51
N ARG A 38 5.88 -14.29 12.37
CA ARG A 38 4.83 -13.41 11.84
C ARG A 38 3.67 -14.24 11.23
N LYS A 39 2.87 -14.87 12.09
CA LYS A 39 1.69 -15.66 11.69
C LYS A 39 0.42 -14.91 12.08
N CYS A 40 -0.48 -14.70 11.12
CA CYS A 40 -1.78 -14.09 11.40
C CYS A 40 -2.78 -15.13 11.89
N PRO A 41 -3.33 -15.00 13.13
CA PRO A 41 -4.32 -15.93 13.65
C PRO A 41 -5.61 -15.99 12.83
N MET A 42 -5.95 -14.94 12.08
CA MET A 42 -7.13 -14.87 11.23
C MET A 42 -7.22 -16.05 10.23
N LYS A 43 -6.08 -16.56 9.74
CA LYS A 43 -6.06 -17.74 8.85
C LYS A 43 -6.69 -19.00 9.47
N LYS A 44 -6.60 -19.13 10.80
CA LYS A 44 -7.20 -20.28 11.54
C LYS A 44 -8.57 -19.96 12.09
N MET A 45 -8.80 -18.73 12.53
CA MET A 45 -10.00 -18.32 13.26
C MET A 45 -11.10 -17.74 12.38
N GLY A 46 -10.79 -17.39 11.11
CA GLY A 46 -11.73 -16.77 10.18
C GLY A 46 -12.02 -15.29 10.45
N TYR A 47 -11.55 -14.72 11.56
CA TYR A 47 -11.72 -13.30 11.92
C TYR A 47 -10.44 -12.70 12.53
N CYS A 48 -10.32 -11.38 12.48
CA CYS A 48 -9.17 -10.67 13.04
C CYS A 48 -9.26 -10.55 14.56
N VAL A 49 -8.23 -11.03 15.28
CA VAL A 49 -8.12 -11.00 16.75
C VAL A 49 -7.46 -9.70 17.28
N LYS A 50 -7.20 -8.71 16.42
CA LYS A 50 -6.61 -7.41 16.77
C LYS A 50 -5.29 -7.51 17.54
N CYS A 51 -4.35 -8.33 17.03
CA CYS A 51 -3.03 -8.49 17.65
C CYS A 51 -2.31 -7.14 17.83
N SER A 52 -1.57 -6.99 18.92
CA SER A 52 -0.71 -5.81 19.16
C SER A 52 0.70 -6.27 19.55
N PRO A 53 1.72 -6.00 18.70
CA PRO A 53 1.63 -5.43 17.33
C PRO A 53 0.98 -6.39 16.33
N CYS A 54 0.42 -5.85 15.26
CA CYS A 54 -0.18 -6.66 14.20
C CYS A 54 0.89 -7.41 13.39
N ASN A 55 0.81 -8.74 13.37
CA ASN A 55 1.79 -9.59 12.68
C ASN A 55 1.84 -9.40 11.15
N LEU A 56 0.79 -8.85 10.52
CA LEU A 56 0.79 -8.56 9.09
C LEU A 56 1.52 -7.26 8.73
N ILE A 57 1.62 -6.33 9.69
CA ILE A 57 2.11 -4.97 9.43
C ILE A 57 3.51 -4.74 10.01
N HIS A 58 3.79 -5.27 11.21
CA HIS A 58 5.04 -5.06 11.94
C HIS A 58 5.98 -6.25 11.84
N GLY A 59 7.28 -5.99 11.95
CA GLY A 59 8.37 -6.98 11.87
C GLY A 59 9.10 -6.97 10.53
N VAL A 60 10.05 -7.89 10.38
CA VAL A 60 10.92 -7.97 9.20
C VAL A 60 10.12 -8.13 7.92
N GLY A 61 10.38 -7.28 6.93
CA GLY A 61 9.64 -7.16 5.67
C GLY A 61 8.41 -6.25 5.75
N GLY A 62 8.01 -5.79 6.95
CA GLY A 62 6.87 -4.87 7.13
C GLY A 62 5.57 -5.38 6.52
N ALA A 63 4.67 -4.48 6.17
CA ALA A 63 3.42 -4.81 5.49
C ALA A 63 3.64 -5.36 4.06
N GLY A 64 4.81 -5.08 3.45
CA GLY A 64 5.18 -5.58 2.13
C GLY A 64 5.27 -7.10 2.07
N LEU A 65 5.72 -7.75 3.16
CA LEU A 65 5.90 -9.20 3.23
C LEU A 65 4.63 -10.00 2.92
N PHE A 66 3.47 -9.48 3.30
CA PHE A 66 2.16 -10.12 3.10
C PHE A 66 1.33 -9.46 2.00
N SER A 67 1.97 -8.64 1.16
CA SER A 67 1.35 -8.12 -0.06
C SER A 67 1.30 -9.21 -1.13
N ASP A 68 0.73 -8.88 -2.27
CA ASP A 68 0.72 -9.74 -3.45
C ASP A 68 2.11 -9.92 -4.11
N GLY A 69 3.15 -9.31 -3.55
CA GLY A 69 4.53 -9.43 -4.06
C GLY A 69 4.76 -8.78 -5.41
N LYS A 70 3.96 -7.77 -5.77
CA LYS A 70 4.16 -6.99 -7.00
C LYS A 70 5.23 -5.92 -6.82
N LEU A 71 6.21 -5.90 -7.69
CA LEU A 71 7.12 -4.78 -7.89
C LEU A 71 6.61 -3.94 -9.07
N ASN A 72 6.16 -2.71 -8.80
CA ASN A 72 5.86 -1.75 -9.85
C ASN A 72 7.16 -1.04 -10.25
N LEU A 73 7.63 -1.32 -11.44
CA LEU A 73 8.94 -0.85 -11.94
C LEU A 73 8.78 0.40 -12.81
N ASP A 74 7.97 1.34 -12.34
CA ASP A 74 7.68 2.59 -13.04
C ASP A 74 7.69 3.77 -12.05
N PRO A 75 8.42 4.86 -12.36
CA PRO A 75 8.55 6.01 -11.45
C PRO A 75 7.24 6.77 -11.23
N ARG A 76 6.23 6.58 -12.09
CA ARG A 76 4.90 7.19 -11.97
C ARG A 76 4.01 6.48 -10.95
N ILE A 77 4.45 5.32 -10.44
CA ILE A 77 3.74 4.50 -9.45
C ILE A 77 4.64 4.28 -8.24
N GLY A 78 4.08 4.39 -7.06
CA GLY A 78 4.83 4.12 -5.81
C GLY A 78 5.09 5.37 -4.97
N GLY A 79 4.26 6.38 -5.12
CA GLY A 79 4.34 7.65 -4.40
C GLY A 79 4.89 8.77 -5.26
N ASP A 80 5.27 9.86 -4.62
CA ASP A 80 5.64 11.10 -5.30
C ASP A 80 7.18 11.25 -5.41
N MET A 81 7.90 10.16 -5.67
CA MET A 81 9.37 10.18 -5.70
C MET A 81 9.96 11.15 -6.74
N LEU A 82 9.22 11.43 -7.82
CA LEU A 82 9.62 12.43 -8.83
C LEU A 82 9.67 13.89 -8.31
N GLN A 83 9.15 14.15 -7.12
CA GLN A 83 9.34 15.45 -6.45
C GLN A 83 10.73 15.57 -5.80
N PHE A 84 11.41 14.45 -5.59
CA PHE A 84 12.70 14.40 -4.90
C PHE A 84 13.88 14.12 -5.85
N MET A 85 13.60 13.58 -7.03
CA MET A 85 14.62 13.21 -8.01
C MET A 85 14.09 13.30 -9.45
N SER A 86 15.00 13.32 -10.42
CA SER A 86 14.64 13.25 -11.84
C SER A 86 14.07 11.86 -12.22
N GLU A 87 13.29 11.82 -13.29
CA GLU A 87 12.75 10.53 -13.79
C GLU A 87 13.85 9.54 -14.16
N SER A 88 14.94 10.02 -14.77
CA SER A 88 16.09 9.18 -15.14
C SER A 88 16.79 8.58 -13.91
N GLU A 89 16.89 9.33 -12.82
CA GLU A 89 17.44 8.84 -11.56
C GLU A 89 16.50 7.83 -10.91
N ALA A 90 15.19 8.11 -10.90
CA ALA A 90 14.18 7.20 -10.38
C ALA A 90 14.22 5.85 -11.12
N ARG A 91 14.32 5.85 -12.46
CA ARG A 91 14.43 4.63 -13.26
C ARG A 91 15.69 3.82 -12.91
N ARG A 92 16.86 4.47 -12.80
CA ARG A 92 18.09 3.78 -12.37
C ARG A 92 17.96 3.16 -10.99
N LEU A 93 17.33 3.85 -10.06
CA LEU A 93 17.11 3.32 -8.70
C LEU A 93 16.07 2.18 -8.68
N ILE A 94 15.04 2.24 -9.51
CA ILE A 94 14.06 1.16 -9.68
C ILE A 94 14.76 -0.10 -10.19
N ASP A 95 15.58 0.02 -11.23
CA ASP A 95 16.36 -1.11 -11.77
C ASP A 95 17.33 -1.67 -10.72
N TYR A 96 17.93 -0.81 -9.92
CA TYR A 96 18.80 -1.22 -8.82
C TYR A 96 18.03 -1.99 -7.73
N VAL A 97 16.82 -1.54 -7.36
CA VAL A 97 15.96 -2.26 -6.42
C VAL A 97 15.57 -3.62 -6.98
N ASP A 98 15.15 -3.70 -8.24
CA ASP A 98 14.78 -4.97 -8.87
C ASP A 98 15.99 -5.94 -8.94
N LYS A 99 17.18 -5.42 -9.23
CA LYS A 99 18.43 -6.19 -9.20
C LYS A 99 18.69 -6.81 -7.83
N ILE A 100 18.59 -6.02 -6.75
CA ILE A 100 18.77 -6.51 -5.37
C ILE A 100 17.74 -7.61 -5.06
N PHE A 101 16.47 -7.39 -5.36
CA PHE A 101 15.45 -8.42 -5.16
C PHE A 101 15.76 -9.69 -5.94
N SER A 102 16.25 -9.57 -7.19
CA SER A 102 16.62 -10.71 -8.04
C SER A 102 17.82 -11.49 -7.49
N GLU A 103 18.84 -10.78 -7.00
CA GLU A 103 20.04 -11.38 -6.35
C GLU A 103 19.66 -12.17 -5.10
N HIS A 104 18.58 -11.78 -4.42
CA HIS A 104 18.06 -12.48 -3.25
C HIS A 104 16.93 -13.48 -3.55
N GLY A 105 16.77 -13.87 -4.82
CA GLY A 105 15.90 -14.97 -5.23
C GLY A 105 14.50 -14.56 -5.69
N ALA A 106 14.24 -13.27 -5.91
CA ALA A 106 13.01 -12.83 -6.54
C ALA A 106 12.97 -13.26 -8.01
N ARG A 107 12.36 -14.40 -8.27
CA ARG A 107 12.11 -14.92 -9.61
C ARG A 107 10.81 -14.32 -10.14
N GLY A 108 10.73 -14.15 -11.43
CA GLY A 108 9.57 -13.60 -12.15
C GLY A 108 10.07 -12.72 -13.29
N GLU A 109 9.33 -12.72 -14.37
CA GLU A 109 9.65 -11.91 -15.54
C GLU A 109 8.96 -10.54 -15.40
N ARG A 110 9.56 -9.51 -16.00
CA ARG A 110 8.92 -8.22 -16.22
C ARG A 110 7.92 -8.41 -17.35
N ASN A 111 6.69 -7.91 -17.18
CA ASN A 111 5.77 -7.86 -18.32
C ASN A 111 6.33 -6.92 -19.39
N LEU A 112 6.07 -7.26 -20.64
CA LEU A 112 6.46 -6.45 -21.77
C LEU A 112 5.31 -5.52 -22.18
N ILE A 113 5.65 -4.35 -22.69
CA ILE A 113 4.70 -3.46 -23.37
C ILE A 113 4.80 -3.82 -24.85
N ASP A 114 3.92 -4.69 -25.29
CA ASP A 114 3.82 -5.22 -26.65
C ASP A 114 2.64 -4.61 -27.45
N GLU A 115 2.40 -5.09 -28.65
CA GLU A 115 1.30 -4.64 -29.51
C GLU A 115 -0.08 -4.80 -28.87
N ARG A 116 -0.27 -5.83 -28.00
CA ARG A 116 -1.52 -6.05 -27.26
C ARG A 116 -1.73 -4.94 -26.22
N ALA A 117 -0.65 -4.53 -25.55
CA ALA A 117 -0.68 -3.39 -24.63
C ALA A 117 -1.06 -2.09 -25.36
N GLU A 118 -0.50 -1.86 -26.56
CA GLU A 118 -0.85 -0.70 -27.39
C GLU A 118 -2.30 -0.75 -27.89
N ALA A 119 -2.79 -1.92 -28.26
CA ALA A 119 -4.20 -2.10 -28.64
C ALA A 119 -5.14 -1.79 -27.45
N LEU A 120 -4.80 -2.24 -26.25
CA LEU A 120 -5.54 -1.91 -25.03
C LEU A 120 -5.51 -0.40 -24.73
N MET A 121 -4.36 0.24 -24.92
CA MET A 121 -4.23 1.70 -24.76
C MET A 121 -5.14 2.45 -25.74
N ARG A 122 -5.18 2.04 -26.99
CA ARG A 122 -6.09 2.63 -28.02
C ARG A 122 -7.55 2.42 -27.64
N LYS A 123 -7.94 1.20 -27.24
CA LYS A 123 -9.30 0.86 -26.80
C LYS A 123 -9.73 1.72 -25.61
N ALA A 124 -8.87 1.84 -24.60
CA ALA A 124 -9.13 2.68 -23.43
C ALA A 124 -9.29 4.16 -23.81
N LYS A 125 -8.39 4.69 -24.64
CA LYS A 125 -8.46 6.09 -25.12
C LYS A 125 -9.76 6.39 -25.85
N MET A 126 -10.22 5.48 -26.71
CA MET A 126 -11.50 5.62 -27.42
C MET A 126 -12.70 5.62 -26.47
N ALA A 127 -12.62 4.94 -25.34
CA ALA A 127 -13.64 4.92 -24.30
C ALA A 127 -13.56 6.13 -23.33
N GLY A 128 -12.62 7.06 -23.52
CA GLY A 128 -12.37 8.17 -22.59
C GLY A 128 -11.68 7.74 -21.29
N VAL A 129 -11.08 6.57 -21.27
CA VAL A 129 -10.38 6.01 -20.12
C VAL A 129 -8.87 6.10 -20.35
N ARG A 130 -8.13 6.65 -19.40
CA ARG A 130 -6.67 6.69 -19.47
C ARG A 130 -6.12 5.37 -18.92
N PHE A 131 -5.50 4.58 -19.77
CA PHE A 131 -4.73 3.42 -19.34
C PHE A 131 -3.26 3.77 -19.19
N LEU A 132 -2.65 3.37 -18.06
CA LEU A 132 -1.23 3.57 -17.79
C LEU A 132 -0.51 2.22 -17.89
N PRO A 133 0.19 1.93 -18.99
CA PRO A 133 1.01 0.74 -19.09
C PRO A 133 2.22 0.90 -18.18
N ILE A 134 2.41 -0.03 -17.26
CA ILE A 134 3.54 -0.04 -16.33
C ILE A 134 4.24 -1.38 -16.36
N VAL A 135 5.56 -1.34 -16.27
CA VAL A 135 6.36 -2.55 -16.11
C VAL A 135 6.19 -3.05 -14.68
N GLN A 136 5.84 -4.30 -14.55
CA GLN A 136 5.62 -4.97 -13.27
C GLN A 136 6.39 -6.28 -13.24
N LYS A 137 6.79 -6.70 -12.04
CA LYS A 137 7.33 -8.03 -11.77
C LYS A 137 6.55 -8.63 -10.60
N HIS A 138 6.03 -9.83 -10.78
CA HIS A 138 5.28 -10.53 -9.76
C HIS A 138 6.16 -11.59 -9.09
N ILE A 139 6.43 -11.44 -7.80
CA ILE A 139 7.21 -12.39 -7.00
C ILE A 139 6.28 -13.44 -6.37
N GLY A 140 5.08 -13.03 -5.99
CA GLY A 140 4.13 -13.82 -5.22
C GLY A 140 4.28 -13.65 -3.71
N SER A 141 3.15 -13.66 -3.01
CA SER A 141 3.11 -13.52 -1.55
C SER A 141 3.70 -14.73 -0.81
N ASP A 142 3.76 -15.86 -1.47
CA ASP A 142 4.33 -17.12 -0.97
C ASP A 142 5.87 -17.17 -1.07
N LYS A 143 6.46 -16.44 -2.02
CA LYS A 143 7.91 -16.40 -2.26
C LYS A 143 8.63 -15.20 -1.62
N LEU A 144 7.91 -14.14 -1.40
CA LEU A 144 8.49 -12.92 -0.82
C LEU A 144 9.16 -13.12 0.55
N PRO A 145 8.66 -13.98 1.46
CA PRO A 145 9.34 -14.29 2.71
C PRO A 145 10.76 -14.84 2.54
N GLU A 146 10.98 -15.75 1.58
CA GLU A 146 12.29 -16.33 1.29
C GLU A 146 13.28 -15.24 0.80
N VAL A 147 12.82 -14.35 -0.06
CA VAL A 147 13.60 -13.23 -0.60
C VAL A 147 14.01 -12.25 0.50
N ILE A 148 13.08 -11.89 1.38
CA ILE A 148 13.37 -10.96 2.48
C ILE A 148 14.27 -11.59 3.53
N GLU A 149 14.14 -12.89 3.82
CA GLU A 149 15.06 -13.57 4.75
C GLU A 149 16.48 -13.64 4.18
N SER A 150 16.64 -13.94 2.88
CA SER A 150 17.94 -13.88 2.18
C SER A 150 18.56 -12.49 2.27
N LEU A 151 17.77 -11.43 2.01
CA LEU A 151 18.24 -10.04 2.11
C LEU A 151 18.65 -9.68 3.55
N LYS A 152 17.87 -10.10 4.55
CA LYS A 152 18.18 -9.88 5.96
C LYS A 152 19.49 -10.59 6.35
N GLY A 153 19.64 -11.87 5.99
CA GLY A 153 20.85 -12.64 6.27
C GLY A 153 22.11 -11.99 5.68
N TYR A 154 22.00 -11.47 4.45
CA TYR A 154 23.09 -10.71 3.84
C TYR A 154 23.46 -9.45 4.65
N MET A 155 22.47 -8.70 5.10
CA MET A 155 22.72 -7.51 5.94
C MET A 155 23.34 -7.87 7.30
N GLU A 156 22.90 -8.97 7.93
CA GLU A 156 23.49 -9.47 9.17
C GLU A 156 24.97 -9.85 8.97
N ALA A 157 25.31 -10.47 7.86
CA ALA A 157 26.69 -10.76 7.48
C ALA A 157 27.54 -9.49 7.28
N LEU A 158 26.92 -8.36 6.88
CA LEU A 158 27.56 -7.05 6.83
C LEU A 158 27.58 -6.32 8.19
N GLY A 159 27.11 -6.95 9.28
CA GLY A 159 27.15 -6.42 10.62
C GLY A 159 25.95 -5.56 11.04
N VAL A 160 24.85 -5.56 10.26
CA VAL A 160 23.58 -4.93 10.67
C VAL A 160 22.98 -5.67 11.86
N LYS A 161 22.63 -4.95 12.93
CA LYS A 161 21.96 -5.51 14.09
C LYS A 161 20.47 -5.28 14.02
N PHE A 162 19.66 -6.35 14.12
CA PHE A 162 18.21 -6.29 14.22
C PHE A 162 17.76 -6.42 15.68
N VAL A 163 17.08 -5.39 16.19
CA VAL A 163 16.46 -5.35 17.52
C VAL A 163 14.95 -5.44 17.32
N LEU A 164 14.45 -6.66 17.34
CA LEU A 164 13.04 -6.98 17.07
C LEU A 164 12.24 -7.09 18.37
N ASN A 165 10.89 -7.08 18.24
CA ASN A 165 9.95 -7.06 19.37
C ASN A 165 10.23 -5.89 20.33
N LYS A 166 10.71 -4.77 19.78
CA LYS A 166 11.06 -3.59 20.57
C LYS A 166 10.36 -2.36 19.96
N GLU A 167 9.38 -1.85 20.67
CA GLU A 167 8.64 -0.66 20.25
C GLU A 167 9.44 0.61 20.55
N VAL A 168 9.66 1.43 19.51
CA VAL A 168 10.19 2.79 19.70
C VAL A 168 9.05 3.71 20.11
N ARG A 169 9.18 4.31 21.29
CA ARG A 169 8.16 5.19 21.90
C ARG A 169 8.46 6.66 21.72
N ASP A 170 9.75 7.01 21.62
CA ASP A 170 10.17 8.39 21.51
C ASP A 170 11.48 8.55 20.74
N ILE A 171 11.79 9.80 20.36
CA ILE A 171 12.99 10.23 19.67
C ILE A 171 13.76 11.13 20.63
N ALA A 172 15.00 10.78 20.92
CA ALA A 172 15.88 11.61 21.74
C ALA A 172 16.46 12.74 20.89
N VAL A 173 16.02 13.96 21.15
CA VAL A 173 16.50 15.19 20.47
C VAL A 173 17.13 16.12 21.50
N SER A 174 18.28 16.68 21.18
CA SER A 174 18.97 17.68 22.00
C SER A 174 19.47 18.82 21.09
N ASN A 175 19.14 20.04 21.43
CA ASN A 175 19.53 21.25 20.68
C ASN A 175 19.19 21.15 19.16
N GLY A 176 17.99 20.67 18.83
CA GLY A 176 17.54 20.52 17.44
C GLY A 176 18.21 19.39 16.65
N VAL A 177 18.97 18.50 17.30
CA VAL A 177 19.68 17.38 16.68
C VAL A 177 19.17 16.06 17.24
N ALA A 178 18.78 15.14 16.39
CA ALA A 178 18.43 13.78 16.79
C ALA A 178 19.68 13.00 17.27
N LYS A 179 19.59 12.33 18.41
CA LYS A 179 20.69 11.63 19.07
C LYS A 179 20.43 10.16 19.34
N GLY A 180 19.18 9.71 19.18
CA GLY A 180 18.81 8.33 19.47
C GLY A 180 17.31 8.13 19.44
N VAL A 181 16.90 6.93 19.84
CA VAL A 181 15.49 6.56 20.01
C VAL A 181 15.29 5.92 21.39
N VAL A 182 14.11 6.12 21.98
CA VAL A 182 13.68 5.48 23.20
C VAL A 182 12.90 4.21 22.85
N ALA A 183 13.47 3.06 23.14
CA ALA A 183 12.87 1.76 22.88
C ALA A 183 12.62 1.00 24.19
N GLY A 184 11.35 0.90 24.57
CA GLY A 184 11.00 0.42 25.91
C GLY A 184 11.45 1.39 26.99
N ARG A 185 12.41 0.97 27.86
CA ARG A 185 13.04 1.79 28.93
C ARG A 185 14.46 2.23 28.58
N GLU A 186 14.98 1.84 27.42
CA GLU A 186 16.36 2.08 27.02
C GLU A 186 16.45 3.15 25.95
N VAL A 187 17.52 3.92 25.95
CA VAL A 187 17.89 4.84 24.87
C VAL A 187 18.93 4.15 24.00
N ILE A 188 18.59 4.00 22.72
CA ILE A 188 19.54 3.52 21.72
C ILE A 188 20.11 4.74 21.00
N ASN A 189 21.35 5.09 21.34
CA ASN A 189 22.05 6.25 20.76
C ASN A 189 22.54 5.97 19.36
N GLY A 190 22.47 7.00 18.49
CA GLY A 190 22.98 6.98 17.13
C GLY A 190 23.25 8.39 16.62
N ASP A 191 24.13 8.51 15.65
CA ASP A 191 24.47 9.79 15.01
C ASP A 191 23.40 10.22 14.00
N PHE A 192 22.69 9.27 13.41
CA PHE A 192 21.59 9.46 12.46
C PHE A 192 20.40 8.60 12.84
N ILE A 193 19.20 9.17 12.77
CA ILE A 193 17.94 8.50 13.05
C ILE A 193 17.07 8.51 11.80
N VAL A 194 16.66 7.32 11.36
CA VAL A 194 15.83 7.14 10.16
C VAL A 194 14.49 6.51 10.55
N LEU A 195 13.41 7.24 10.35
CA LEU A 195 12.06 6.82 10.68
C LEU A 195 11.42 6.16 9.45
N ALA A 196 11.41 4.83 9.44
CA ALA A 196 10.84 3.98 8.38
C ALA A 196 9.60 3.21 8.90
N THR A 197 8.74 3.90 9.65
CA THR A 197 7.69 3.31 10.49
C THR A 197 6.54 2.65 9.74
N GLY A 198 6.48 2.80 8.42
CA GLY A 198 5.44 2.24 7.58
C GLY A 198 4.03 2.72 7.96
N ARG A 199 3.01 2.14 7.33
CA ARG A 199 1.61 2.53 7.58
C ARG A 199 1.16 2.25 9.03
N GLY A 200 1.68 1.20 9.64
CA GLY A 200 1.36 0.86 11.03
C GLY A 200 1.83 1.91 12.04
N GLY A 201 2.95 2.57 11.77
CA GLY A 201 3.49 3.63 12.62
C GLY A 201 3.16 5.06 12.18
N ALA A 202 2.33 5.25 11.14
CA ALA A 202 2.05 6.57 10.58
C ALA A 202 1.43 7.55 11.59
N GLN A 203 0.48 7.11 12.41
CA GLN A 203 -0.13 7.94 13.45
C GLN A 203 0.86 8.29 14.56
N TRP A 204 1.73 7.35 14.95
CA TRP A 204 2.80 7.63 15.90
C TRP A 204 3.76 8.68 15.33
N LEU A 205 4.17 8.52 14.07
CA LEU A 205 5.06 9.46 13.39
C LEU A 205 4.43 10.86 13.30
N ALA A 206 3.15 10.96 12.94
CA ALA A 206 2.43 12.23 12.90
C ALA A 206 2.45 12.96 14.25
N ARG A 207 2.17 12.23 15.36
CA ARG A 207 2.27 12.80 16.70
C ARG A 207 3.70 13.26 17.06
N LYS A 208 4.72 12.49 16.67
CA LYS A 208 6.12 12.87 16.91
C LYS A 208 6.54 14.07 16.08
N CYS A 209 6.10 14.15 14.83
CA CYS A 209 6.32 15.34 14.00
C CYS A 209 5.73 16.59 14.66
N MET A 210 4.48 16.52 15.12
CA MET A 210 3.85 17.65 15.83
C MET A 210 4.63 18.03 17.11
N GLN A 211 5.05 17.07 17.92
CA GLN A 211 5.82 17.32 19.15
C GLN A 211 7.19 17.94 18.89
N LEU A 212 7.83 17.61 17.79
CA LEU A 212 9.16 18.07 17.38
C LEU A 212 9.11 19.31 16.46
N GLY A 213 7.93 19.84 16.16
CA GLY A 213 7.78 20.96 15.22
C GLY A 213 8.21 20.61 13.79
N VAL A 214 8.07 19.34 13.39
CA VAL A 214 8.28 18.90 12.01
C VAL A 214 7.00 19.14 11.22
N PRO A 215 7.00 19.99 10.18
CA PRO A 215 5.80 20.27 9.40
C PRO A 215 5.28 19.02 8.68
N THR A 216 3.94 18.89 8.64
CA THR A 216 3.25 17.82 7.93
C THR A 216 2.07 18.37 7.13
N ASN A 217 1.71 17.71 6.03
CA ASN A 217 0.57 18.05 5.20
C ASN A 217 -0.37 16.86 5.07
N TYR A 218 -1.68 17.12 5.08
CA TYR A 218 -2.66 16.10 4.74
C TYR A 218 -2.53 15.71 3.26
N GLN A 219 -2.73 14.44 2.98
CA GLN A 219 -2.71 13.90 1.62
C GLN A 219 -4.14 13.56 1.17
N PRO A 220 -4.43 13.59 -0.14
CA PRO A 220 -5.67 13.06 -0.65
C PRO A 220 -5.91 11.62 -0.18
N LEU A 221 -7.15 11.24 -0.05
CA LEU A 221 -7.62 9.92 0.36
C LEU A 221 -8.27 9.22 -0.83
N ASP A 222 -8.06 7.92 -0.99
CA ASP A 222 -8.79 7.15 -1.99
C ASP A 222 -9.90 6.34 -1.30
N ILE A 223 -11.16 6.58 -1.67
CA ILE A 223 -12.34 5.91 -1.12
C ILE A 223 -13.12 5.25 -2.24
N GLY A 224 -13.63 4.07 -2.01
CA GLY A 224 -14.49 3.37 -2.93
C GLY A 224 -14.86 1.97 -2.44
N LEU A 225 -14.80 1.03 -3.36
CA LEU A 225 -15.20 -0.34 -3.10
C LEU A 225 -14.33 -1.32 -3.89
N ARG A 226 -14.44 -2.59 -3.53
CA ARG A 226 -13.85 -3.68 -4.29
C ARG A 226 -14.89 -4.28 -5.21
N VAL A 227 -14.50 -4.45 -6.45
CA VAL A 227 -15.29 -5.06 -7.52
C VAL A 227 -14.80 -6.48 -7.70
N GLU A 228 -15.73 -7.43 -7.86
CA GLU A 228 -15.42 -8.82 -8.15
C GLU A 228 -16.26 -9.30 -9.34
N VAL A 229 -15.59 -9.87 -10.33
CA VAL A 229 -16.15 -10.36 -11.59
C VAL A 229 -15.57 -11.73 -11.94
N PRO A 230 -16.18 -12.52 -12.83
CA PRO A 230 -15.54 -13.72 -13.36
C PRO A 230 -14.16 -13.42 -13.94
N ALA A 231 -13.19 -14.30 -13.73
CA ALA A 231 -11.83 -14.10 -14.20
C ALA A 231 -11.74 -13.93 -15.72
N GLU A 232 -12.60 -14.63 -16.46
CA GLU A 232 -12.69 -14.56 -17.92
C GLU A 232 -12.94 -13.14 -18.45
N ILE A 233 -13.75 -12.33 -17.74
CA ILE A 233 -14.04 -10.94 -18.13
C ILE A 233 -12.77 -10.08 -18.10
N MET A 234 -11.89 -10.31 -17.14
CA MET A 234 -10.65 -9.53 -16.99
C MET A 234 -9.46 -10.12 -17.76
N LYS A 235 -9.61 -11.34 -18.31
CA LYS A 235 -8.52 -12.13 -18.86
C LYS A 235 -7.74 -11.41 -19.96
N GLU A 236 -8.42 -10.79 -20.93
CA GLU A 236 -7.77 -10.03 -22.00
C GLU A 236 -6.82 -8.96 -21.50
N VAL A 237 -7.11 -8.41 -20.33
CA VAL A 237 -6.32 -7.33 -19.72
C VAL A 237 -5.28 -7.90 -18.74
N THR A 238 -5.66 -8.89 -17.94
CA THR A 238 -4.76 -9.45 -16.90
C THR A 238 -3.70 -10.38 -17.47
N ASP A 239 -3.89 -10.93 -18.66
CA ASP A 239 -2.86 -11.68 -19.39
C ASP A 239 -1.74 -10.76 -19.95
N ILE A 240 -2.03 -9.46 -20.08
CA ILE A 240 -1.03 -8.46 -20.51
C ILE A 240 -0.41 -7.76 -19.30
N PHE A 241 -1.25 -7.33 -18.36
CA PHE A 241 -0.84 -6.63 -17.15
C PHE A 241 -1.47 -7.27 -15.93
N TRP A 242 -0.67 -7.79 -15.03
CA TRP A 242 -1.17 -8.40 -13.80
C TRP A 242 -2.05 -7.45 -12.97
N ASP A 243 -1.70 -6.18 -12.91
CA ASP A 243 -2.43 -5.15 -12.18
C ASP A 243 -2.60 -3.88 -13.04
N PRO A 244 -3.55 -3.92 -14.01
CA PRO A 244 -3.78 -2.85 -14.96
C PRO A 244 -4.23 -1.57 -14.24
N LYS A 245 -3.68 -0.42 -14.68
CA LYS A 245 -3.96 0.90 -14.10
C LYS A 245 -4.83 1.73 -15.04
N PHE A 246 -6.12 1.75 -14.75
CA PHE A 246 -7.07 2.62 -15.43
C PHE A 246 -7.37 3.84 -14.58
N TYR A 247 -7.44 5.00 -15.21
CA TYR A 247 -7.83 6.27 -14.63
C TYR A 247 -8.99 6.85 -15.43
N ILE A 248 -10.03 7.24 -14.72
CA ILE A 248 -11.26 7.77 -15.29
C ILE A 248 -11.50 9.13 -14.64
N GLN A 249 -11.74 10.15 -15.47
CA GLN A 249 -12.21 11.44 -14.99
C GLN A 249 -13.72 11.45 -15.17
N THR A 250 -14.47 11.60 -14.08
CA THR A 250 -15.93 11.55 -14.15
C THR A 250 -16.50 12.84 -14.72
N SER A 251 -17.57 12.73 -15.51
CA SER A 251 -18.17 13.89 -16.17
C SER A 251 -19.02 14.72 -15.25
N GLN A 252 -19.65 14.10 -14.24
CA GLN A 252 -20.56 14.77 -13.33
C GLN A 252 -19.85 15.64 -12.30
N TYR A 253 -18.76 15.14 -11.71
CA TYR A 253 -18.09 15.82 -10.61
C TYR A 253 -16.63 16.17 -10.87
N ASP A 254 -16.13 15.80 -12.05
CA ASP A 254 -14.72 15.98 -12.44
C ASP A 254 -13.75 15.35 -11.43
N ASP A 255 -14.17 14.22 -10.85
CA ASP A 255 -13.36 13.47 -9.88
C ASP A 255 -12.52 12.40 -10.57
N SER A 256 -11.34 12.16 -10.06
CA SER A 256 -10.45 11.11 -10.56
C SER A 256 -10.79 9.78 -9.90
N VAL A 257 -11.21 8.82 -10.69
CA VAL A 257 -11.44 7.42 -10.28
C VAL A 257 -10.36 6.54 -10.88
N ARG A 258 -9.88 5.56 -10.12
CA ARG A 258 -8.86 4.64 -10.59
C ARG A 258 -9.10 3.20 -10.18
N THR A 259 -8.64 2.26 -11.00
CA THR A 259 -8.46 0.87 -10.57
C THR A 259 -7.23 0.75 -9.69
N PHE A 260 -7.29 -0.16 -8.71
CA PHE A 260 -6.19 -0.40 -7.80
C PHE A 260 -6.14 -1.85 -7.34
N CYS A 261 -4.92 -2.40 -7.20
CA CYS A 261 -4.68 -3.73 -6.65
C CYS A 261 -5.56 -4.81 -7.26
N THR A 262 -5.49 -4.94 -8.59
CA THR A 262 -6.14 -6.05 -9.30
C THR A 262 -5.51 -7.37 -8.88
N CYS A 263 -6.35 -8.35 -8.58
CA CYS A 263 -5.98 -9.68 -8.14
C CYS A 263 -6.58 -10.71 -9.11
N PRO A 264 -5.88 -11.06 -10.19
CA PRO A 264 -6.33 -12.06 -11.14
C PRO A 264 -6.49 -13.42 -10.47
N ASN A 265 -7.62 -14.09 -10.70
CA ASN A 265 -7.96 -15.36 -10.06
C ASN A 265 -7.78 -15.33 -8.53
N GLY A 266 -8.00 -14.16 -7.92
CA GLY A 266 -7.74 -13.91 -6.52
C GLY A 266 -9.00 -13.90 -5.66
N PHE A 267 -8.80 -13.61 -4.38
CA PHE A 267 -9.84 -13.62 -3.37
C PHE A 267 -10.06 -12.21 -2.82
N VAL A 268 -11.30 -11.87 -2.54
CA VAL A 268 -11.62 -10.71 -1.72
C VAL A 268 -11.32 -11.08 -0.27
N ILE A 269 -10.73 -10.17 0.49
CA ILE A 269 -10.44 -10.34 1.91
C ILE A 269 -10.83 -9.09 2.69
N SER A 270 -10.97 -9.19 4.00
CA SER A 270 -11.13 -8.06 4.89
C SER A 270 -9.80 -7.57 5.45
N ALA A 271 -9.70 -6.28 5.67
CA ALA A 271 -8.60 -5.62 6.37
C ALA A 271 -9.15 -4.83 7.56
N SER A 272 -8.75 -5.21 8.78
CA SER A 272 -9.18 -4.51 9.99
C SER A 272 -8.34 -3.28 10.23
N TYR A 273 -9.01 -2.17 10.49
CA TYR A 273 -8.49 -0.97 11.13
C TYR A 273 -8.98 -0.93 12.59
N HIS A 274 -8.46 -0.03 13.40
CA HIS A 274 -8.78 -0.01 14.84
C HIS A 274 -10.28 -0.09 15.15
N ASN A 275 -11.10 0.69 14.44
CA ASN A 275 -12.52 0.82 14.73
C ASN A 275 -13.47 0.44 13.59
N PHE A 276 -12.95 -0.05 12.47
CA PHE A 276 -13.75 -0.40 11.29
C PHE A 276 -13.05 -1.47 10.43
N ILE A 277 -13.82 -2.02 9.50
CA ILE A 277 -13.34 -3.04 8.57
C ILE A 277 -13.42 -2.50 7.15
N CYS A 278 -12.34 -2.65 6.39
CA CYS A 278 -12.29 -2.41 4.95
C CYS A 278 -12.15 -3.73 4.19
N THR A 279 -12.35 -3.65 2.89
CA THR A 279 -12.02 -4.73 1.95
C THR A 279 -10.62 -4.56 1.39
N ASN A 280 -10.07 -5.64 0.89
CA ASN A 280 -8.84 -5.71 0.12
C ASN A 280 -8.88 -6.93 -0.80
N GLY A 281 -7.89 -7.09 -1.68
CA GLY A 281 -7.72 -8.28 -2.51
C GLY A 281 -6.45 -9.02 -2.16
N HIS A 282 -6.45 -10.31 -2.50
CA HIS A 282 -5.30 -11.18 -2.34
C HIS A 282 -5.25 -12.17 -3.51
N SER A 283 -4.06 -12.35 -4.09
CA SER A 283 -3.82 -13.38 -5.10
C SER A 283 -2.62 -14.22 -4.71
N MET A 284 -2.73 -15.52 -4.95
CA MET A 284 -1.69 -16.50 -4.69
C MET A 284 -1.26 -17.16 -6.00
N VAL A 285 -0.02 -17.63 -6.06
CA VAL A 285 0.45 -18.38 -7.23
C VAL A 285 -0.16 -19.79 -7.25
N SER A 286 -0.26 -20.41 -6.07
CA SER A 286 -0.63 -21.81 -5.92
C SER A 286 -2.14 -22.06 -5.84
N ILE A 287 -2.95 -21.08 -5.41
CA ILE A 287 -4.39 -21.24 -5.22
C ILE A 287 -5.10 -20.12 -5.98
N LYS A 288 -6.00 -20.52 -6.87
CA LYS A 288 -6.75 -19.62 -7.73
C LYS A 288 -8.25 -19.76 -7.51
N SER A 289 -8.98 -18.65 -7.63
CA SER A 289 -10.43 -18.61 -7.70
C SER A 289 -10.89 -18.46 -9.15
N ASP A 290 -12.19 -18.65 -9.38
CA ASP A 290 -12.82 -18.42 -10.68
C ASP A 290 -13.06 -16.91 -10.95
N ASN A 291 -12.73 -16.05 -10.00
CA ASN A 291 -12.98 -14.61 -10.07
C ASN A 291 -11.69 -13.80 -10.09
N THR A 292 -11.77 -12.65 -10.72
CA THR A 292 -10.79 -11.56 -10.57
C THR A 292 -11.45 -10.42 -9.80
N ASN A 293 -10.70 -9.79 -8.91
CA ASN A 293 -11.19 -8.64 -8.17
C ASN A 293 -10.21 -7.47 -8.22
N PHE A 294 -10.74 -6.26 -8.12
CA PHE A 294 -9.96 -5.02 -8.08
C PHE A 294 -10.68 -3.96 -7.27
N ALA A 295 -9.96 -3.00 -6.71
CA ALA A 295 -10.56 -1.82 -6.10
C ALA A 295 -10.88 -0.78 -7.18
N LEU A 296 -12.01 -0.10 -7.04
CA LEU A 296 -12.38 1.09 -7.78
C LEU A 296 -12.49 2.23 -6.78
N LEU A 297 -11.61 3.21 -6.91
CA LEU A 297 -11.36 4.22 -5.87
C LEU A 297 -11.45 5.63 -6.44
N VAL A 298 -12.24 6.46 -5.78
CA VAL A 298 -12.36 7.89 -6.03
C VAL A 298 -11.32 8.63 -5.19
N ARG A 299 -10.56 9.52 -5.80
CA ARG A 299 -9.56 10.34 -5.10
C ARG A 299 -10.23 11.56 -4.49
N ILE A 300 -10.20 11.66 -3.18
CA ILE A 300 -10.81 12.74 -2.41
C ILE A 300 -9.74 13.65 -1.83
N ALA A 301 -9.82 14.93 -2.15
CA ALA A 301 -9.09 15.99 -1.48
C ALA A 301 -10.11 16.92 -0.77
N LEU A 302 -9.80 17.31 0.44
CA LEU A 302 -10.59 18.29 1.18
C LEU A 302 -9.90 19.66 1.12
N THR A 303 -10.70 20.72 1.12
CA THR A 303 -10.23 22.10 1.07
C THR A 303 -10.22 22.73 2.46
N GLN A 304 -9.38 23.75 2.63
CA GLN A 304 -9.34 24.52 3.88
C GLN A 304 -10.71 25.08 4.25
N PRO A 305 -11.07 25.14 5.55
CA PRO A 305 -10.27 24.75 6.71
C PRO A 305 -10.34 23.25 7.06
N VAL A 306 -11.10 22.45 6.31
CA VAL A 306 -11.36 21.03 6.58
C VAL A 306 -10.42 20.16 5.77
N GLU A 307 -9.18 20.00 6.22
CA GLU A 307 -8.14 19.27 5.48
C GLU A 307 -7.94 17.82 5.96
N ASN A 308 -8.51 17.44 7.10
CA ASN A 308 -8.26 16.13 7.71
C ASN A 308 -8.94 14.99 6.96
N THR A 309 -8.35 14.61 5.84
CA THR A 309 -8.81 13.47 5.03
C THR A 309 -8.79 12.14 5.78
N THR A 310 -7.89 11.97 6.75
CA THR A 310 -7.82 10.75 7.58
C THR A 310 -9.08 10.60 8.40
N GLU A 311 -9.52 11.64 9.11
CA GLU A 311 -10.74 11.60 9.92
C GLU A 311 -11.99 11.40 9.07
N TYR A 312 -12.04 12.02 7.90
CA TYR A 312 -13.12 11.81 6.94
C TYR A 312 -13.23 10.32 6.53
N GLY A 313 -12.10 9.72 6.13
CA GLY A 313 -12.06 8.30 5.76
C GLY A 313 -12.42 7.37 6.90
N GLU A 314 -11.94 7.65 8.13
CA GLU A 314 -12.30 6.89 9.32
C GLU A 314 -13.80 6.98 9.63
N SER A 315 -14.42 8.14 9.42
CA SER A 315 -15.86 8.34 9.62
C SER A 315 -16.67 7.48 8.64
N ILE A 316 -16.28 7.45 7.36
CA ILE A 316 -16.90 6.56 6.36
C ILE A 316 -16.69 5.08 6.73
N GLY A 317 -15.50 4.71 7.17
CA GLY A 317 -15.21 3.35 7.62
C GLY A 317 -16.07 2.92 8.81
N ARG A 318 -16.28 3.81 9.77
CA ARG A 318 -17.17 3.57 10.94
C ARG A 318 -18.61 3.40 10.52
N ILE A 319 -19.14 4.31 9.69
CA ILE A 319 -20.52 4.21 9.16
C ILE A 319 -20.69 2.88 8.43
N SER A 320 -19.77 2.54 7.53
CA SER A 320 -19.82 1.28 6.79
C SER A 320 -19.82 0.05 7.72
N SER A 321 -19.00 0.07 8.77
CA SER A 321 -18.95 -1.02 9.76
C SER A 321 -20.22 -1.10 10.60
N THR A 322 -20.84 0.04 10.92
CA THR A 322 -22.12 0.07 11.63
C THR A 322 -23.23 -0.56 10.79
N ILE A 323 -23.36 -0.17 9.52
CA ILE A 323 -24.35 -0.70 8.58
C ILE A 323 -24.11 -2.18 8.29
N GLY A 324 -22.84 -2.58 8.13
CA GLY A 324 -22.43 -3.96 7.87
C GLY A 324 -22.43 -4.86 9.12
N GLY A 325 -22.73 -4.34 10.31
CA GLY A 325 -22.68 -5.09 11.57
C GLY A 325 -21.27 -5.64 11.86
N GLY A 326 -20.24 -4.82 11.63
CA GLY A 326 -18.82 -5.22 11.80
C GLY A 326 -18.28 -6.07 10.66
N ARG A 327 -18.94 -6.11 9.50
CA ARG A 327 -18.54 -6.84 8.29
C ARG A 327 -18.59 -5.91 7.08
N PRO A 328 -17.84 -6.19 6.00
CA PRO A 328 -18.02 -5.47 4.74
C PRO A 328 -19.45 -5.67 4.20
N ILE A 329 -19.96 -4.64 3.55
CA ILE A 329 -21.27 -4.69 2.88
C ILE A 329 -21.06 -5.29 1.50
N LEU A 330 -21.89 -6.25 1.11
CA LEU A 330 -21.90 -6.87 -0.22
C LEU A 330 -23.16 -6.50 -0.97
N GLN A 331 -22.99 -5.97 -2.20
CA GLN A 331 -24.12 -5.64 -3.08
C GLN A 331 -23.82 -6.08 -4.51
N ARG A 332 -24.83 -6.59 -5.24
CA ARG A 332 -24.76 -6.79 -6.67
C ARG A 332 -24.91 -5.45 -7.39
N PHE A 333 -24.18 -5.25 -8.47
CA PHE A 333 -24.29 -4.01 -9.24
C PHE A 333 -25.70 -3.78 -9.83
N GLY A 334 -26.39 -4.83 -10.28
CA GLY A 334 -27.77 -4.73 -10.71
C GLY A 334 -28.75 -4.29 -9.61
N ASP A 335 -28.51 -4.70 -8.37
CA ASP A 335 -29.33 -4.23 -7.24
C ASP A 335 -29.00 -2.75 -6.90
N LEU A 336 -27.73 -2.34 -7.01
CA LEU A 336 -27.33 -0.94 -6.87
C LEU A 336 -27.96 -0.04 -7.95
N LYS A 337 -27.94 -0.47 -9.22
CA LYS A 337 -28.62 0.25 -10.31
C LYS A 337 -30.12 0.41 -10.07
N ALA A 338 -30.74 -0.61 -9.51
CA ALA A 338 -32.17 -0.61 -9.17
C ALA A 338 -32.50 0.13 -7.87
N GLY A 339 -31.53 0.75 -7.19
CA GLY A 339 -31.71 1.50 -5.95
C GLY A 339 -32.19 0.64 -4.76
N ARG A 340 -31.77 -0.61 -4.69
CA ARG A 340 -32.21 -1.55 -3.66
C ARG A 340 -31.06 -2.36 -3.07
N ARG A 341 -31.16 -2.73 -1.81
CA ARG A 341 -30.21 -3.62 -1.14
C ARG A 341 -30.16 -5.00 -1.78
N SER A 342 -28.99 -5.66 -1.76
CA SER A 342 -28.87 -7.08 -2.03
C SER A 342 -29.33 -7.93 -0.84
N THR A 343 -29.73 -9.18 -1.13
CA THR A 343 -30.05 -10.22 -0.15
C THR A 343 -29.29 -11.50 -0.49
N TRP A 344 -29.10 -12.39 0.49
CA TRP A 344 -28.45 -13.69 0.22
C TRP A 344 -29.16 -14.49 -0.87
N GLU A 345 -30.47 -14.41 -0.98
CA GLU A 345 -31.23 -15.04 -2.06
C GLU A 345 -30.82 -14.56 -3.44
N ARG A 346 -30.69 -13.23 -3.62
CA ARG A 346 -30.28 -12.62 -4.88
C ARG A 346 -28.82 -12.96 -5.22
N ILE A 347 -27.95 -12.92 -4.22
CA ILE A 347 -26.54 -13.27 -4.38
C ILE A 347 -26.37 -14.74 -4.76
N LYS A 348 -27.09 -15.66 -4.10
CA LYS A 348 -27.04 -17.10 -4.41
C LYS A 348 -27.52 -17.40 -5.83
N ARG A 349 -28.48 -16.66 -6.38
CA ARG A 349 -28.97 -16.78 -7.75
C ARG A 349 -28.09 -16.08 -8.78
N SER A 350 -27.15 -15.23 -8.33
CA SER A 350 -26.25 -14.49 -9.23
C SER A 350 -25.27 -15.42 -9.93
N TYR A 351 -24.84 -15.05 -11.13
CA TYR A 351 -23.81 -15.76 -11.89
C TYR A 351 -22.47 -15.73 -11.11
N VAL A 352 -22.05 -14.56 -10.66
CA VAL A 352 -20.83 -14.41 -9.88
C VAL A 352 -21.08 -14.85 -8.45
N LYS A 353 -20.24 -15.76 -7.97
CA LYS A 353 -20.26 -16.23 -6.58
C LYS A 353 -19.18 -15.52 -5.80
N PRO A 354 -19.51 -14.98 -4.60
CA PRO A 354 -18.52 -14.25 -3.80
C PRO A 354 -17.41 -15.17 -3.30
N THR A 355 -16.16 -14.74 -3.46
CA THR A 355 -15.00 -15.45 -2.88
C THR A 355 -14.83 -15.16 -1.39
N PHE A 356 -15.47 -14.11 -0.86
CA PHE A 356 -15.45 -13.75 0.56
C PHE A 356 -16.87 -13.75 1.13
N LEU A 357 -17.14 -14.70 2.03
CA LEU A 357 -18.48 -14.93 2.58
C LEU A 357 -18.75 -14.25 3.93
N TYR A 358 -17.70 -13.74 4.60
CA TYR A 358 -17.87 -13.02 5.87
C TYR A 358 -18.27 -11.56 5.62
N VAL A 359 -19.44 -11.37 5.04
CA VAL A 359 -20.01 -10.10 4.59
C VAL A 359 -21.46 -9.97 5.02
N THR A 360 -22.01 -8.76 4.93
CA THR A 360 -23.42 -8.48 5.11
C THR A 360 -24.02 -8.04 3.78
N PRO A 361 -24.96 -8.79 3.18
CA PRO A 361 -25.70 -8.30 2.03
C PRO A 361 -26.47 -7.03 2.38
N GLY A 362 -26.26 -5.98 1.59
CA GLY A 362 -26.81 -4.67 1.93
C GLY A 362 -26.88 -3.71 0.76
N ASP A 363 -26.91 -2.44 1.10
CA ASP A 363 -26.85 -1.31 0.19
C ASP A 363 -25.61 -0.47 0.51
N VAL A 364 -24.64 -0.47 -0.40
CA VAL A 364 -23.37 0.27 -0.24
C VAL A 364 -23.60 1.79 -0.25
N SER A 365 -24.70 2.27 -0.87
CA SER A 365 -25.03 3.69 -0.93
C SER A 365 -25.46 4.28 0.42
N MET A 366 -25.82 3.44 1.39
CA MET A 366 -26.06 3.89 2.76
C MET A 366 -24.75 4.23 3.51
N ALA A 367 -23.63 3.70 3.05
CA ALA A 367 -22.34 3.84 3.72
C ALA A 367 -21.42 4.84 3.02
N LEU A 368 -21.47 4.89 1.69
CA LEU A 368 -20.63 5.78 0.90
C LEU A 368 -21.39 7.04 0.49
N PRO A 369 -20.76 8.23 0.54
CA PRO A 369 -21.37 9.48 0.08
C PRO A 369 -21.91 9.38 -1.35
N GLY A 370 -23.03 10.03 -1.61
CA GLY A 370 -23.72 10.00 -2.92
C GLY A 370 -22.82 10.41 -4.09
N ARG A 371 -21.94 11.41 -3.91
CA ARG A 371 -20.94 11.82 -4.91
C ARG A 371 -20.00 10.65 -5.26
N ILE A 372 -19.43 9.98 -4.27
CA ILE A 372 -18.54 8.83 -4.49
C ILE A 372 -19.28 7.69 -5.21
N MET A 373 -20.56 7.47 -4.86
CA MET A 373 -21.37 6.43 -5.51
C MET A 373 -21.70 6.77 -6.97
N ALA A 374 -21.94 8.05 -7.28
CA ALA A 374 -22.16 8.51 -8.67
C ALA A 374 -20.87 8.29 -9.49
N ASP A 375 -19.72 8.71 -8.97
CA ASP A 375 -18.43 8.54 -9.63
C ASP A 375 -18.08 7.06 -9.87
N ILE A 376 -18.36 6.18 -8.92
CA ILE A 376 -18.12 4.74 -9.05
C ILE A 376 -19.02 4.13 -10.12
N LYS A 377 -20.31 4.50 -10.18
CA LYS A 377 -21.24 4.00 -11.21
C LYS A 377 -20.76 4.41 -12.58
N GLU A 378 -20.49 5.70 -12.78
CA GLU A 378 -20.00 6.24 -14.06
C GLU A 378 -18.67 5.57 -14.46
N ALA A 379 -17.73 5.47 -13.53
CA ALA A 379 -16.44 4.85 -13.81
C ALA A 379 -16.56 3.37 -14.19
N LEU A 380 -17.46 2.62 -13.55
CA LEU A 380 -17.69 1.22 -13.88
C LEU A 380 -18.31 1.06 -15.28
N GLU A 381 -19.25 1.94 -15.64
CA GLU A 381 -19.86 1.97 -16.98
C GLU A 381 -18.84 2.37 -18.06
N MET A 382 -17.97 3.34 -17.79
CA MET A 382 -16.88 3.70 -18.70
C MET A 382 -15.88 2.56 -18.85
N LEU A 383 -15.52 1.89 -17.74
CA LEU A 383 -14.64 0.75 -17.77
C LEU A 383 -15.24 -0.43 -18.58
N ASN A 384 -16.57 -0.59 -18.56
CA ASN A 384 -17.27 -1.61 -19.32
C ASN A 384 -17.11 -1.44 -20.84
N LYS A 385 -16.86 -0.22 -21.34
CA LYS A 385 -16.54 0.03 -22.75
C LYS A 385 -15.15 -0.51 -23.13
N VAL A 386 -14.24 -0.60 -22.15
CA VAL A 386 -12.89 -1.15 -22.33
C VAL A 386 -12.87 -2.66 -22.04
N ILE A 387 -13.57 -3.09 -21.00
CA ILE A 387 -13.64 -4.46 -20.49
C ILE A 387 -15.12 -4.87 -20.44
N PRO A 388 -15.70 -5.33 -21.56
CA PRO A 388 -17.10 -5.73 -21.62
C PRO A 388 -17.42 -6.79 -20.57
N GLY A 389 -18.51 -6.60 -19.84
CA GLY A 389 -18.95 -7.50 -18.75
C GLY A 389 -18.55 -7.07 -17.34
N VAL A 390 -17.70 -6.05 -17.19
CA VAL A 390 -17.26 -5.60 -15.85
C VAL A 390 -18.38 -4.88 -15.09
N ALA A 391 -19.37 -4.32 -15.77
CA ALA A 391 -20.53 -3.62 -15.21
C ALA A 391 -21.86 -4.40 -15.38
N GLU A 392 -21.79 -5.72 -15.40
CA GLU A 392 -22.97 -6.57 -15.47
C GLU A 392 -23.73 -6.61 -14.15
N ASP A 393 -25.01 -6.95 -14.19
CA ASP A 393 -25.88 -7.03 -13.00
C ASP A 393 -25.36 -7.99 -11.93
N SER A 394 -24.60 -9.01 -12.35
CA SER A 394 -24.01 -10.02 -11.48
C SER A 394 -22.71 -9.59 -10.82
N THR A 395 -22.09 -8.50 -11.27
CA THR A 395 -20.86 -7.93 -10.67
C THR A 395 -21.07 -7.66 -9.19
N LEU A 396 -20.13 -8.09 -8.36
CA LEU A 396 -20.20 -7.94 -6.91
C LEU A 396 -19.38 -6.74 -6.44
N LEU A 397 -19.96 -5.99 -5.52
CA LEU A 397 -19.40 -4.78 -4.94
C LEU A 397 -19.28 -4.96 -3.43
N TYR A 398 -18.06 -4.79 -2.89
CA TYR A 398 -17.80 -4.89 -1.46
C TYR A 398 -17.35 -3.53 -0.92
N ALA A 399 -18.02 -3.01 0.08
CA ALA A 399 -17.70 -1.72 0.69
C ALA A 399 -17.41 -1.85 2.20
N PRO A 400 -16.57 -0.95 2.72
CA PRO A 400 -15.78 0.04 2.01
C PRO A 400 -14.41 -0.49 1.60
N GLU A 401 -13.80 0.11 0.59
CA GLU A 401 -12.36 0.05 0.41
C GLU A 401 -11.79 1.46 0.55
N ILE A 402 -10.90 1.66 1.52
CA ILE A 402 -10.29 2.96 1.81
C ILE A 402 -8.77 2.79 1.83
N LYS A 403 -8.08 3.63 1.07
CA LYS A 403 -6.61 3.67 1.08
C LYS A 403 -6.17 4.98 1.71
N PHE A 404 -5.86 4.88 2.99
CA PHE A 404 -5.29 6.00 3.72
C PHE A 404 -3.89 6.31 3.22
N HIS A 405 -3.66 7.58 2.95
CA HIS A 405 -2.34 8.11 2.76
C HIS A 405 -1.93 8.73 4.09
N ALA A 406 -0.75 8.35 4.59
CA ALA A 406 -0.22 8.98 5.80
C ALA A 406 -0.10 10.49 5.60
N LEU A 407 -0.15 11.26 6.71
CA LEU A 407 0.31 12.64 6.68
C LEU A 407 1.67 12.70 6.02
N ARG A 408 1.86 13.59 5.08
CA ARG A 408 3.14 13.77 4.43
C ARG A 408 4.04 14.60 5.33
N VAL A 409 5.12 13.99 5.78
CA VAL A 409 6.19 14.68 6.51
C VAL A 409 6.95 15.58 5.54
N ASN A 410 7.16 16.83 5.91
CA ASN A 410 7.97 17.74 5.11
C ASN A 410 9.45 17.37 5.26
N VAL A 411 10.03 16.87 4.18
CA VAL A 411 11.42 16.44 4.12
C VAL A 411 12.15 17.10 2.95
N SER A 412 13.45 17.22 3.08
CA SER A 412 14.34 17.66 2.00
C SER A 412 14.37 16.63 0.86
N LYS A 413 15.00 16.98 -0.27
CA LYS A 413 15.27 16.03 -1.35
C LYS A 413 16.08 14.81 -0.92
N HIS A 414 16.72 14.85 0.24
CA HIS A 414 17.49 13.77 0.84
C HIS A 414 16.75 13.05 1.98
N MET A 415 15.44 13.28 2.12
CA MET A 415 14.57 12.69 3.15
C MET A 415 14.86 13.15 4.59
N GLU A 416 15.64 14.21 4.81
CA GLU A 416 15.89 14.79 6.13
C GLU A 416 14.80 15.80 6.48
N THR A 417 14.36 15.79 7.74
CA THR A 417 13.41 16.75 8.30
C THR A 417 14.12 18.08 8.66
N ASN A 418 13.39 19.05 9.24
CA ASN A 418 13.99 20.25 9.83
C ASN A 418 14.74 19.96 11.14
N VAL A 419 14.58 18.80 11.75
CA VAL A 419 15.41 18.32 12.88
C VAL A 419 16.67 17.67 12.30
N LYS A 420 17.85 18.23 12.64
CA LYS A 420 19.12 17.73 12.11
C LYS A 420 19.34 16.26 12.45
N ASN A 421 19.81 15.48 11.46
CA ASN A 421 20.07 14.04 11.56
C ASN A 421 18.81 13.17 11.76
N LEU A 422 17.62 13.73 11.59
CA LEU A 422 16.35 13.01 11.61
C LEU A 422 15.79 12.89 10.20
N PHE A 423 15.70 11.65 9.71
CA PHE A 423 15.19 11.31 8.38
C PHE A 423 13.83 10.62 8.50
N ALA A 424 12.91 10.90 7.57
CA ALA A 424 11.62 10.25 7.50
C ALA A 424 11.38 9.68 6.10
N ILE A 425 11.18 8.36 6.01
CA ILE A 425 11.12 7.62 4.77
C ILE A 425 9.94 6.65 4.71
N GLY A 426 9.62 6.20 3.52
CA GLY A 426 8.62 5.17 3.29
C GLY A 426 7.18 5.66 3.40
N ASP A 427 6.26 4.69 3.36
CA ASP A 427 4.81 4.94 3.34
C ASP A 427 4.30 5.63 4.61
N GLY A 428 4.95 5.40 5.76
CA GLY A 428 4.58 6.03 7.03
C GLY A 428 4.84 7.52 7.06
N ALA A 429 5.85 7.99 6.32
CA ALA A 429 6.17 9.40 6.16
C ALA A 429 5.36 10.08 5.02
N GLY A 430 4.54 9.32 4.29
CA GLY A 430 3.73 9.83 3.18
C GLY A 430 4.53 10.19 1.94
N VAL A 431 5.82 9.84 1.86
CA VAL A 431 6.71 10.16 0.71
C VAL A 431 6.70 9.08 -0.36
N SER A 432 6.29 7.86 -0.02
CA SER A 432 6.24 6.72 -0.94
C SER A 432 5.01 5.86 -0.75
N ARG A 433 4.81 4.90 -1.66
CA ARG A 433 3.75 3.89 -1.61
C ARG A 433 4.23 2.60 -2.24
N GLY A 434 4.03 1.48 -1.51
CA GLY A 434 4.42 0.16 -1.99
C GLY A 434 5.91 -0.14 -1.87
N ILE A 435 6.28 -1.35 -2.27
CA ILE A 435 7.62 -1.90 -2.00
C ILE A 435 8.71 -1.04 -2.67
N VAL A 436 8.61 -0.81 -3.97
CA VAL A 436 9.65 -0.12 -4.75
C VAL A 436 9.81 1.33 -4.30
N GLY A 437 8.71 2.11 -4.24
CA GLY A 437 8.78 3.51 -3.80
C GLY A 437 9.36 3.66 -2.39
N ALA A 438 8.96 2.77 -1.46
CA ALA A 438 9.52 2.74 -0.11
C ALA A 438 11.02 2.47 -0.13
N SER A 439 11.48 1.48 -0.92
CA SER A 439 12.91 1.16 -1.08
C SER A 439 13.70 2.34 -1.62
N LEU A 440 13.18 3.04 -2.65
CA LEU A 440 13.81 4.23 -3.21
C LEU A 440 14.05 5.30 -2.14
N SER A 441 13.04 5.62 -1.32
CA SER A 441 13.18 6.61 -0.25
C SER A 441 14.26 6.21 0.76
N GLY A 442 14.38 4.92 1.06
CA GLY A 442 15.43 4.36 1.93
C GLY A 442 16.83 4.53 1.35
N ILE A 443 16.99 4.23 0.05
CA ILE A 443 18.27 4.40 -0.66
C ILE A 443 18.70 5.87 -0.68
N VAL A 444 17.77 6.80 -0.95
CA VAL A 444 18.07 8.25 -0.99
C VAL A 444 18.59 8.74 0.36
N ALA A 445 17.90 8.42 1.46
CA ALA A 445 18.34 8.79 2.79
C ALA A 445 19.71 8.17 3.14
N ALA A 446 19.89 6.89 2.85
CA ALA A 446 21.12 6.17 3.12
C ALA A 446 22.33 6.76 2.39
N ARG A 447 22.20 7.12 1.12
CA ARG A 447 23.28 7.73 0.33
C ARG A 447 23.71 9.08 0.86
N GLU A 448 22.76 9.90 1.34
CA GLU A 448 23.10 11.17 1.99
C GLU A 448 23.83 10.94 3.31
N ILE A 449 23.35 10.02 4.15
CA ILE A 449 24.01 9.67 5.42
C ILE A 449 25.42 9.13 5.16
N ALA A 450 25.60 8.20 4.20
CA ALA A 450 26.88 7.63 3.85
C ALA A 450 27.87 8.70 3.33
N LYS A 451 27.38 9.68 2.56
CA LYS A 451 28.18 10.82 2.12
C LYS A 451 28.68 11.64 3.31
N ARG A 452 27.81 11.95 4.30
CA ARG A 452 28.20 12.69 5.52
C ARG A 452 29.20 11.90 6.35
N CYS A 453 29.03 10.56 6.44
CA CYS A 453 29.96 9.71 7.18
C CYS A 453 31.36 9.65 6.57
N ARG A 454 31.52 9.89 5.27
CA ARG A 454 32.82 9.94 4.59
C ARG A 454 33.50 11.30 4.71
N ASN A 455 32.75 12.35 4.89
CA ASN A 455 33.23 13.75 4.93
C ASN A 455 33.45 14.27 6.37
N GLY A 456 33.09 13.54 7.38
CA GLY A 456 33.27 13.83 8.82
C GLY A 456 33.98 12.70 9.54
#